data_9ad0aabefe57246297a77097c949347e
#
_entry.id   9ad0aabefe57246297a77097c949347e
#
_cell.length_a   1.000
_cell.length_b   1.000
_cell.length_c   1.000
_cell.angle_alpha   90.00
_cell.angle_beta   90.00
_cell.angle_gamma   90.00
#
_symmetry.space_group_name_H-M   'P 1'
#
loop_
_entity.id
_entity.type
_entity.pdbx_description
1 polymer ?
#
loop_
_entity_poly.entity_id
_entity_poly.type
_entity_poly.pdbx_seq_one_letter_code
_entity_poly.pdbx_strand_id
1 'polypeptide(L)'
;MARYAIDLAPLRKSKDFSLLWAAGLISYFGSMITYVAVPFQIKELTGSYVAVAISGLVEILPLIIFGLYGGVLADALDRKKLIWVTELLSLLFTAILLINSMMDSPSLLLIYIVSGLFAATSGLRQPAMQAALPRLVDHEDMTAAAALMSLRWQIGVIVGPAIGGILISTYSVAVGYAADIATFVISIVLIAFMKNIPPSHEAEAPSLSALIDGVKYAFSRKDLLGTYLIDLAAMFFAMPTALIPF
;
A
#
# COMPACT_ATOMS: atom_id res chain seq x y z
N MET A 1 -15.50 -28.29 -18.86
CA MET A 1 -16.06 -27.37 -17.86
C MET A 1 -14.91 -26.55 -17.29
N ALA A 2 -14.83 -25.27 -17.62
CA ALA A 2 -13.81 -24.39 -17.04
C ALA A 2 -14.04 -24.32 -15.52
N ARG A 3 -13.05 -24.75 -14.74
CA ARG A 3 -13.07 -24.58 -13.29
C ARG A 3 -12.86 -23.08 -12.98
N TYR A 4 -13.92 -22.40 -12.65
CA TYR A 4 -13.89 -21.00 -12.14
C TYR A 4 -13.30 -20.89 -10.72
N ALA A 5 -12.57 -21.91 -10.25
CA ALA A 5 -11.94 -21.89 -8.94
C ALA A 5 -10.55 -21.26 -9.07
N ILE A 6 -10.25 -20.30 -8.19
CA ILE A 6 -8.90 -19.73 -8.08
C ILE A 6 -7.93 -20.85 -7.74
N ASP A 7 -6.84 -20.96 -8.50
CA ASP A 7 -5.81 -21.95 -8.25
C ASP A 7 -4.97 -21.53 -7.05
N LEU A 8 -4.98 -22.35 -6.02
CA LEU A 8 -4.23 -22.15 -4.78
C LEU A 8 -2.85 -22.85 -4.79
N ALA A 9 -2.44 -23.42 -5.93
CA ALA A 9 -1.17 -24.11 -6.06
C ALA A 9 0.04 -23.27 -5.61
N PRO A 10 0.16 -21.97 -5.97
CA PRO A 10 1.27 -21.13 -5.52
C PRO A 10 1.39 -21.06 -3.99
N LEU A 11 0.27 -20.98 -3.27
CA LEU A 11 0.25 -20.95 -1.79
C LEU A 11 0.71 -22.27 -1.16
N ARG A 12 0.57 -23.39 -1.87
CA ARG A 12 0.97 -24.72 -1.37
C ARG A 12 2.41 -25.05 -1.73
N LYS A 13 2.88 -24.62 -2.91
CA LYS A 13 4.21 -24.92 -3.44
C LYS A 13 5.30 -24.02 -2.85
N SER A 14 5.00 -22.73 -2.63
CA SER A 14 5.97 -21.75 -2.13
C SER A 14 5.59 -21.22 -0.76
N LYS A 15 6.38 -21.60 0.26
CA LYS A 15 6.22 -21.10 1.63
C LYS A 15 6.43 -19.59 1.71
N ASP A 16 7.45 -19.08 1.02
CA ASP A 16 7.77 -17.64 1.05
C ASP A 16 6.69 -16.82 0.36
N PHE A 17 6.10 -17.32 -0.74
CA PHE A 17 4.94 -16.68 -1.36
C PHE A 17 3.73 -16.68 -0.42
N SER A 18 3.46 -17.79 0.28
CA SER A 18 2.35 -17.87 1.23
C SER A 18 2.52 -16.88 2.38
N LEU A 19 3.73 -16.74 2.91
CA LEU A 19 4.05 -15.78 3.96
C LEU A 19 3.86 -14.34 3.45
N LEU A 20 4.37 -14.02 2.25
CA LEU A 20 4.22 -12.69 1.64
C LEU A 20 2.76 -12.37 1.36
N TRP A 21 2.02 -13.33 0.83
CA TRP A 21 0.59 -13.17 0.52
C TRP A 21 -0.23 -12.93 1.79
N ALA A 22 -0.03 -13.74 2.83
CA ALA A 22 -0.74 -13.61 4.10
C ALA A 22 -0.37 -12.31 4.83
N ALA A 23 0.92 -11.99 4.92
CA ALA A 23 1.42 -10.74 5.49
C ALA A 23 0.77 -9.53 4.79
N GLY A 24 0.84 -9.53 3.45
CA GLY A 24 0.27 -8.45 2.66
C GLY A 24 -1.26 -8.37 2.72
N LEU A 25 -1.99 -9.49 2.87
CA LEU A 25 -3.44 -9.47 3.08
C LEU A 25 -3.78 -8.79 4.40
N ILE A 26 -3.09 -9.20 5.48
CA ILE A 26 -3.35 -8.72 6.84
C ILE A 26 -2.99 -7.24 6.95
N SER A 27 -1.80 -6.83 6.50
CA SER A 27 -1.39 -5.41 6.59
C SER A 27 -2.21 -4.52 5.66
N TYR A 28 -2.57 -4.99 4.47
CA TYR A 28 -3.41 -4.20 3.57
C TYR A 28 -4.83 -4.01 4.12
N PHE A 29 -5.37 -5.06 4.75
CA PHE A 29 -6.65 -4.99 5.45
C PHE A 29 -6.62 -3.92 6.57
N GLY A 30 -5.59 -3.93 7.43
CA GLY A 30 -5.41 -2.92 8.47
C GLY A 30 -5.24 -1.52 7.90
N SER A 31 -4.41 -1.36 6.86
CA SER A 31 -4.21 -0.07 6.18
C SER A 31 -5.52 0.50 5.62
N MET A 32 -6.46 -0.34 5.20
CA MET A 32 -7.79 0.11 4.77
C MET A 32 -8.66 0.59 5.93
N ILE A 33 -8.43 0.13 7.16
CA ILE A 33 -9.04 0.70 8.36
C ILE A 33 -8.50 2.11 8.60
N THR A 34 -7.19 2.30 8.57
CA THR A 34 -6.53 3.63 8.67
C THR A 34 -6.96 4.57 7.55
N TYR A 35 -7.16 4.06 6.33
CA TYR A 35 -7.67 4.82 5.18
C TYR A 35 -9.06 5.43 5.43
N VAL A 36 -9.91 4.77 6.21
CA VAL A 36 -11.20 5.31 6.66
C VAL A 36 -11.04 6.21 7.90
N ALA A 37 -10.15 5.84 8.82
CA ALA A 37 -9.94 6.54 10.08
C ALA A 37 -9.43 7.97 9.89
N VAL A 38 -8.47 8.19 8.99
CA VAL A 38 -7.87 9.50 8.74
C VAL A 38 -8.88 10.53 8.25
N PRO A 39 -9.64 10.32 7.16
CA PRO A 39 -10.67 11.26 6.72
C PRO A 39 -11.76 11.50 7.77
N PHE A 40 -12.17 10.46 8.48
CA PHE A 40 -13.14 10.56 9.57
C PHE A 40 -12.63 11.48 10.68
N GLN A 41 -11.41 11.25 11.17
CA GLN A 41 -10.79 12.09 12.21
C GLN A 41 -10.64 13.55 11.77
N ILE A 42 -10.19 13.79 10.52
CA ILE A 42 -10.08 15.16 9.97
C ILE A 42 -11.45 15.83 9.96
N LYS A 43 -12.48 15.11 9.52
CA LYS A 43 -13.85 15.65 9.49
C LYS A 43 -14.37 15.96 10.89
N GLU A 44 -14.13 15.09 11.86
CA GLU A 44 -14.53 15.27 13.26
C GLU A 44 -13.85 16.50 13.88
N LEU A 45 -12.54 16.70 13.63
CA LEU A 45 -11.76 17.81 14.14
C LEU A 45 -12.11 19.17 13.52
N THR A 46 -12.43 19.19 12.24
CA THR A 46 -12.54 20.46 11.48
C THR A 46 -13.96 20.79 11.04
N GLY A 47 -14.87 19.82 11.00
CA GLY A 47 -16.18 19.98 10.38
C GLY A 47 -16.14 20.21 8.85
N SER A 48 -14.97 20.16 8.20
CA SER A 48 -14.74 20.59 6.82
C SER A 48 -14.42 19.43 5.87
N TYR A 49 -15.17 19.30 4.78
CA TYR A 49 -14.84 18.38 3.68
C TYR A 49 -13.64 18.86 2.86
N VAL A 50 -13.36 20.16 2.84
CA VAL A 50 -12.16 20.70 2.18
C VAL A 50 -10.91 20.22 2.90
N ALA A 51 -10.92 20.21 4.24
CA ALA A 51 -9.81 19.67 5.03
C ALA A 51 -9.57 18.17 4.72
N VAL A 52 -10.64 17.38 4.53
CA VAL A 52 -10.54 15.99 4.09
C VAL A 52 -9.93 15.90 2.69
N ALA A 53 -10.35 16.72 1.75
CA ALA A 53 -9.80 16.73 0.39
C ALA A 53 -8.29 17.07 0.36
N ILE A 54 -7.84 17.95 1.26
CA ILE A 54 -6.42 18.31 1.39
C ILE A 54 -5.57 17.09 1.77
N SER A 55 -6.06 16.15 2.60
CA SER A 55 -5.28 14.94 2.92
C SER A 55 -4.96 14.12 1.67
N GLY A 56 -5.91 13.94 0.77
CA GLY A 56 -5.67 13.26 -0.50
C GLY A 56 -4.61 13.97 -1.36
N LEU A 57 -4.62 15.31 -1.41
CA LEU A 57 -3.60 16.07 -2.14
C LEU A 57 -2.21 15.92 -1.51
N VAL A 58 -2.12 15.91 -0.18
CA VAL A 58 -0.86 15.69 0.55
C VAL A 58 -0.28 14.30 0.30
N GLU A 59 -1.11 13.29 0.12
CA GLU A 59 -0.69 11.91 -0.13
C GLU A 59 -0.20 11.67 -1.56
N ILE A 60 -0.78 12.35 -2.56
CA ILE A 60 -0.49 12.11 -3.99
C ILE A 60 0.99 12.34 -4.30
N LEU A 61 1.57 13.47 -3.88
CA LEU A 61 2.94 13.83 -4.24
C LEU A 61 3.97 12.84 -3.67
N PRO A 62 3.95 12.49 -2.37
CA PRO A 62 4.83 11.45 -1.83
C PRO A 62 4.61 10.09 -2.49
N LEU A 63 3.35 9.68 -2.73
CA LEU A 63 3.05 8.41 -3.38
C LEU A 63 3.71 8.29 -4.76
N ILE A 64 3.61 9.32 -5.60
CA ILE A 64 4.21 9.33 -6.94
C ILE A 64 5.74 9.32 -6.84
N ILE A 65 6.34 10.24 -6.07
CA ILE A 65 7.80 10.35 -5.95
C ILE A 65 8.40 9.04 -5.45
N PHE A 66 7.87 8.53 -4.35
CA PHE A 66 8.38 7.30 -3.73
C PHE A 66 7.95 6.03 -4.46
N GLY A 67 6.87 6.06 -5.27
CA GLY A 67 6.51 4.99 -6.18
C GLY A 67 7.53 4.81 -7.30
N LEU A 68 7.95 5.90 -7.93
CA LEU A 68 8.99 5.89 -8.95
C LEU A 68 10.35 5.47 -8.35
N TYR A 69 10.71 6.05 -7.21
CA TYR A 69 11.96 5.72 -6.51
C TYR A 69 11.96 4.29 -5.97
N GLY A 70 10.80 3.80 -5.55
CA GLY A 70 10.59 2.44 -5.06
C GLY A 70 10.88 1.37 -6.10
N GLY A 71 10.59 1.63 -7.38
CA GLY A 71 10.96 0.74 -8.49
C GLY A 71 12.48 0.56 -8.58
N VAL A 72 13.22 1.66 -8.56
CA VAL A 72 14.69 1.66 -8.59
C VAL A 72 15.28 0.96 -7.36
N LEU A 73 14.73 1.20 -6.17
CA LEU A 73 15.16 0.52 -4.94
C LEU A 73 14.84 -0.97 -4.95
N ALA A 74 13.67 -1.38 -5.48
CA ALA A 74 13.28 -2.77 -5.58
C ALA A 74 14.19 -3.58 -6.49
N ASP A 75 14.81 -2.95 -7.49
CA ASP A 75 15.79 -3.60 -8.37
C ASP A 75 17.16 -3.73 -7.71
N ALA A 76 17.57 -2.75 -6.90
CA ALA A 76 18.91 -2.67 -6.32
C ALA A 76 19.04 -3.28 -4.92
N LEU A 77 17.95 -3.38 -4.17
CA LEU A 77 17.97 -3.86 -2.78
C LEU A 77 17.31 -5.23 -2.64
N ASP A 78 17.56 -5.89 -1.50
CA ASP A 78 16.82 -7.07 -1.09
C ASP A 78 15.34 -6.70 -0.87
N ARG A 79 14.45 -7.29 -1.70
CA ARG A 79 13.02 -6.98 -1.73
C ARG A 79 12.34 -7.29 -0.39
N LYS A 80 12.75 -8.39 0.28
CA LYS A 80 12.24 -8.70 1.63
C LYS A 80 12.57 -7.59 2.61
N LYS A 81 13.82 -7.11 2.61
CA LYS A 81 14.25 -6.03 3.52
C LYS A 81 13.48 -4.74 3.24
N LEU A 82 13.30 -4.40 1.97
CA LEU A 82 12.55 -3.20 1.58
C LEU A 82 11.09 -3.28 2.05
N ILE A 83 10.42 -4.42 1.82
CA ILE A 83 9.05 -4.64 2.29
C ILE A 83 8.99 -4.59 3.83
N TRP A 84 9.93 -5.25 4.52
CA TRP A 84 9.96 -5.28 5.98
C TRP A 84 10.17 -3.89 6.61
N VAL A 85 11.08 -3.09 6.05
CA VAL A 85 11.35 -1.71 6.50
C VAL A 85 10.12 -0.83 6.26
N THR A 86 9.47 -0.95 5.11
CA THR A 86 8.25 -0.16 4.84
C THR A 86 7.08 -0.54 5.75
N GLU A 87 6.95 -1.81 6.14
CA GLU A 87 5.96 -2.25 7.15
C GLU A 87 6.27 -1.66 8.53
N LEU A 88 7.54 -1.64 8.95
CA LEU A 88 7.98 -1.01 10.21
C LEU A 88 7.69 0.49 10.22
N LEU A 89 7.98 1.20 9.13
CA LEU A 89 7.68 2.62 9.01
C LEU A 89 6.17 2.87 9.04
N SER A 90 5.37 2.05 8.36
CA SER A 90 3.92 2.15 8.41
C SER A 90 3.37 1.93 9.81
N LEU A 91 3.88 0.92 10.54
CA LEU A 91 3.53 0.71 11.95
C LEU A 91 3.85 1.94 12.80
N LEU A 92 5.06 2.51 12.66
CA LEU A 92 5.47 3.71 13.39
C LEU A 92 4.54 4.89 13.09
N PHE A 93 4.21 5.12 11.84
CA PHE A 93 3.32 6.22 11.43
C PHE A 93 1.90 6.03 11.95
N THR A 94 1.36 4.80 11.90
CA THR A 94 0.06 4.51 12.50
C THR A 94 0.08 4.66 14.02
N ALA A 95 1.19 4.31 14.69
CA ALA A 95 1.35 4.53 16.12
C ALA A 95 1.38 6.04 16.48
N ILE A 96 1.98 6.87 15.65
CA ILE A 96 1.95 8.33 15.82
C ILE A 96 0.51 8.85 15.66
N LEU A 97 -0.26 8.35 14.68
CA LEU A 97 -1.68 8.71 14.52
C LEU A 97 -2.51 8.27 15.71
N LEU A 98 -2.27 7.07 16.24
CA LEU A 98 -2.92 6.58 17.46
C LEU A 98 -2.65 7.53 18.64
N ILE A 99 -1.40 7.86 18.90
CA ILE A 99 -1.04 8.77 20.00
C ILE A 99 -1.71 10.12 19.80
N ASN A 100 -1.65 10.68 18.59
CA ASN A 100 -2.30 11.95 18.27
C ASN A 100 -3.81 11.90 18.50
N SER A 101 -4.46 10.80 18.16
CA SER A 101 -5.92 10.65 18.34
C SER A 101 -6.35 10.57 19.82
N MET A 102 -5.42 10.24 20.73
CA MET A 102 -5.66 10.15 22.17
C MET A 102 -5.33 11.43 22.93
N MET A 103 -4.83 12.48 22.25
CA MET A 103 -4.53 13.77 22.87
C MET A 103 -5.82 14.57 23.09
N ASP A 104 -5.86 15.41 24.12
CA ASP A 104 -6.98 16.32 24.40
C ASP A 104 -7.26 17.30 23.23
N SER A 105 -6.22 17.63 22.47
CA SER A 105 -6.29 18.47 21.27
C SER A 105 -5.45 17.85 20.15
N PRO A 106 -6.01 16.92 19.34
CA PRO A 106 -5.29 16.29 18.26
C PRO A 106 -4.84 17.30 17.20
N SER A 107 -3.61 17.15 16.73
CA SER A 107 -3.02 18.06 15.73
C SER A 107 -3.40 17.64 14.32
N LEU A 108 -4.13 18.50 13.61
CA LEU A 108 -4.45 18.31 12.19
C LEU A 108 -3.21 18.30 11.30
N LEU A 109 -2.23 19.17 11.59
CA LEU A 109 -0.98 19.24 10.83
C LEU A 109 -0.21 17.93 10.91
N LEU A 110 -0.18 17.31 12.10
CA LEU A 110 0.48 16.02 12.30
C LEU A 110 -0.22 14.92 11.49
N ILE A 111 -1.56 14.93 11.41
CA ILE A 111 -2.30 13.97 10.58
C ILE A 111 -1.86 14.10 9.11
N TYR A 112 -1.82 15.31 8.55
CA TYR A 112 -1.40 15.52 7.16
C TYR A 112 0.04 15.06 6.90
N ILE A 113 0.99 15.42 7.79
CA ILE A 113 2.39 15.01 7.64
C ILE A 113 2.51 13.48 7.66
N VAL A 114 1.87 12.84 8.62
CA VAL A 114 1.95 11.39 8.78
C VAL A 114 1.24 10.66 7.64
N SER A 115 0.11 11.15 7.15
CA SER A 115 -0.57 10.60 5.96
C SER A 115 0.33 10.66 4.72
N GLY A 116 1.02 11.78 4.49
CA GLY A 116 1.99 11.90 3.41
C GLY A 116 3.17 10.93 3.53
N LEU A 117 3.70 10.74 4.75
CA LEU A 117 4.77 9.76 5.02
C LEU A 117 4.28 8.32 4.85
N PHE A 118 3.05 8.02 5.24
CA PHE A 118 2.42 6.72 5.03
C PHE A 118 2.23 6.43 3.53
N ALA A 119 1.81 7.42 2.75
CA ALA A 119 1.72 7.32 1.30
C ALA A 119 3.09 7.08 0.64
N ALA A 120 4.17 7.70 1.15
CA ALA A 120 5.54 7.46 0.71
C ALA A 120 5.96 6.00 0.95
N THR A 121 5.68 5.43 2.12
CA THR A 121 5.99 4.01 2.40
C THR A 121 5.21 3.07 1.50
N SER A 122 3.96 3.38 1.21
CA SER A 122 3.13 2.63 0.27
C SER A 122 3.70 2.66 -1.15
N GLY A 123 4.17 3.82 -1.60
CA GLY A 123 4.87 4.00 -2.87
C GLY A 123 6.13 3.13 -2.98
N LEU A 124 6.95 3.05 -1.94
CA LEU A 124 8.13 2.20 -1.89
C LEU A 124 7.80 0.70 -1.87
N ARG A 125 6.77 0.32 -1.12
CA ARG A 125 6.40 -1.07 -0.90
C ARG A 125 5.83 -1.74 -2.14
N GLN A 126 4.98 -1.04 -2.90
CA GLN A 126 4.25 -1.63 -4.01
C GLN A 126 5.16 -2.20 -5.11
N PRO A 127 6.17 -1.49 -5.62
CA PRO A 127 7.11 -2.04 -6.59
C PRO A 127 7.91 -3.22 -6.02
N ALA A 128 8.31 -3.17 -4.75
CA ALA A 128 9.04 -4.24 -4.10
C ALA A 128 8.23 -5.55 -4.03
N MET A 129 6.92 -5.44 -3.72
CA MET A 129 6.00 -6.57 -3.72
C MET A 129 5.84 -7.19 -5.12
N GLN A 130 5.73 -6.36 -6.16
CA GLN A 130 5.62 -6.81 -7.54
C GLN A 130 6.92 -7.46 -8.03
N ALA A 131 8.09 -6.88 -7.70
CA ALA A 131 9.40 -7.42 -8.06
C ALA A 131 9.74 -8.72 -7.29
N ALA A 132 9.16 -8.94 -6.11
CA ALA A 132 9.33 -10.17 -5.36
C ALA A 132 8.57 -11.36 -5.98
N LEU A 133 7.41 -11.14 -6.60
CA LEU A 133 6.53 -12.18 -7.10
C LEU A 133 7.23 -13.20 -8.02
N PRO A 134 7.93 -12.80 -9.10
CA PRO A 134 8.58 -13.74 -10.02
C PRO A 134 9.79 -14.49 -9.41
N ARG A 135 10.20 -14.11 -8.19
CA ARG A 135 11.27 -14.78 -7.45
C ARG A 135 10.74 -15.81 -6.46
N LEU A 136 9.44 -15.81 -6.19
CA LEU A 136 8.80 -16.65 -5.19
C LEU A 136 7.96 -17.78 -5.77
N VAL A 137 7.61 -17.67 -7.06
CA VAL A 137 6.77 -18.65 -7.75
C VAL A 137 7.38 -19.04 -9.08
N ASP A 138 7.14 -20.28 -9.50
CA ASP A 138 7.57 -20.78 -10.80
C ASP A 138 6.77 -20.11 -11.93
N HIS A 139 7.36 -20.07 -13.14
CA HIS A 139 6.74 -19.42 -14.30
C HIS A 139 5.35 -19.97 -14.62
N GLU A 140 5.13 -21.27 -14.44
CA GLU A 140 3.85 -21.93 -14.66
C GLU A 140 2.74 -21.46 -13.71
N ASP A 141 3.11 -21.07 -12.49
CA ASP A 141 2.19 -20.64 -11.44
C ASP A 141 1.97 -19.11 -11.41
N MET A 142 2.65 -18.34 -12.28
CA MET A 142 2.61 -16.86 -12.27
C MET A 142 1.20 -16.30 -12.44
N THR A 143 0.39 -16.88 -13.35
CA THR A 143 -0.98 -16.43 -13.57
C THR A 143 -1.85 -16.63 -12.33
N ALA A 144 -1.72 -17.78 -11.66
CA ALA A 144 -2.45 -18.08 -10.43
C ALA A 144 -1.98 -17.17 -9.28
N ALA A 145 -0.68 -16.93 -9.17
CA ALA A 145 -0.12 -16.01 -8.17
C ALA A 145 -0.59 -14.56 -8.37
N ALA A 146 -0.63 -14.08 -9.61
CA ALA A 146 -1.18 -12.75 -9.94
C ALA A 146 -2.67 -12.64 -9.59
N ALA A 147 -3.46 -13.70 -9.86
CA ALA A 147 -4.87 -13.77 -9.47
C ALA A 147 -5.05 -13.70 -7.94
N LEU A 148 -4.20 -14.41 -7.18
CA LEU A 148 -4.19 -14.35 -5.72
C LEU A 148 -3.81 -12.97 -5.18
N MET A 149 -2.85 -12.29 -5.82
CA MET A 149 -2.50 -10.90 -5.46
C MET A 149 -3.67 -9.93 -5.72
N SER A 150 -4.39 -10.09 -6.83
CA SER A 150 -5.60 -9.31 -7.13
C SER A 150 -6.73 -9.60 -6.14
N LEU A 151 -6.94 -10.87 -5.77
CA LEU A 151 -7.92 -11.26 -4.77
C LEU A 151 -7.63 -10.62 -3.42
N ARG A 152 -6.36 -10.64 -2.99
CA ARG A 152 -5.91 -9.96 -1.77
C ARG A 152 -6.29 -8.48 -1.75
N TRP A 153 -6.03 -7.79 -2.86
CA TRP A 153 -6.36 -6.37 -3.01
C TRP A 153 -7.89 -6.16 -2.92
N GLN A 154 -8.70 -6.95 -3.62
CA GLN A 154 -10.15 -6.83 -3.60
C GLN A 154 -10.75 -7.09 -2.21
N ILE A 155 -10.26 -8.13 -1.50
CA ILE A 155 -10.70 -8.40 -0.12
C ILE A 155 -10.40 -7.21 0.78
N GLY A 156 -9.18 -6.66 0.71
CA GLY A 156 -8.77 -5.53 1.54
C GLY A 156 -9.61 -4.28 1.28
N VAL A 157 -9.85 -3.92 0.03
CA VAL A 157 -10.64 -2.73 -0.36
C VAL A 157 -12.11 -2.83 0.05
N ILE A 158 -12.69 -4.04 0.09
CA ILE A 158 -14.10 -4.23 0.44
C ILE A 158 -14.27 -4.41 1.96
N VAL A 159 -13.50 -5.33 2.54
CA VAL A 159 -13.68 -5.75 3.93
C VAL A 159 -13.03 -4.77 4.90
N GLY A 160 -11.89 -4.19 4.54
CA GLY A 160 -11.16 -3.25 5.40
C GLY A 160 -11.97 -2.02 5.78
N PRO A 161 -12.50 -1.24 4.82
CA PRO A 161 -13.34 -0.09 5.11
C PRO A 161 -14.62 -0.44 5.86
N ALA A 162 -15.25 -1.58 5.55
CA ALA A 162 -16.46 -2.02 6.24
C ALA A 162 -16.21 -2.27 7.73
N ILE A 163 -15.14 -3.02 8.06
CA ILE A 163 -14.76 -3.25 9.46
C ILE A 163 -14.22 -1.96 10.09
N GLY A 164 -13.44 -1.17 9.36
CA GLY A 164 -12.95 0.12 9.82
C GLY A 164 -14.08 1.05 10.23
N GLY A 165 -15.11 1.19 9.39
CA GLY A 165 -16.30 1.97 9.70
C GLY A 165 -17.02 1.49 10.95
N ILE A 166 -17.20 0.16 11.13
CA ILE A 166 -17.80 -0.41 12.33
C ILE A 166 -16.97 -0.13 13.57
N LEU A 167 -15.65 -0.34 13.52
CA LEU A 167 -14.76 -0.10 14.66
C LEU A 167 -14.77 1.37 15.10
N ILE A 168 -14.70 2.29 14.13
CA ILE A 168 -14.64 3.72 14.37
C ILE A 168 -15.98 4.22 14.92
N SER A 169 -17.10 3.82 14.32
CA SER A 169 -18.43 4.28 14.72
C SER A 169 -18.88 3.69 16.09
N THR A 170 -18.44 2.47 16.41
CA THR A 170 -18.86 1.79 17.64
C THR A 170 -17.96 2.15 18.83
N TYR A 171 -16.67 2.34 18.59
CA TYR A 171 -15.69 2.57 19.65
C TYR A 171 -15.02 3.95 19.50
N SER A 172 -14.01 4.06 18.63
CA SER A 172 -13.29 5.32 18.34
C SER A 172 -12.30 5.16 17.18
N VAL A 173 -11.81 6.30 16.69
CA VAL A 173 -10.69 6.33 15.71
C VAL A 173 -9.43 5.66 16.27
N ALA A 174 -9.16 5.82 17.59
CA ALA A 174 -8.01 5.19 18.24
C ALA A 174 -8.06 3.66 18.16
N VAL A 175 -9.24 3.05 18.31
CA VAL A 175 -9.40 1.59 18.15
C VAL A 175 -9.11 1.17 16.71
N GLY A 176 -9.49 1.96 15.72
CA GLY A 176 -9.14 1.72 14.31
C GLY A 176 -7.63 1.69 14.09
N TYR A 177 -6.90 2.70 14.59
CA TYR A 177 -5.43 2.73 14.49
C TYR A 177 -4.78 1.58 15.27
N ALA A 178 -5.28 1.23 16.46
CA ALA A 178 -4.76 0.10 17.24
C ALA A 178 -4.94 -1.24 16.49
N ALA A 179 -6.07 -1.42 15.81
CA ALA A 179 -6.32 -2.60 14.99
C ALA A 179 -5.32 -2.68 13.81
N ASP A 180 -5.05 -1.56 13.12
CA ASP A 180 -4.06 -1.51 12.04
C ASP A 180 -2.63 -1.81 12.55
N ILE A 181 -2.23 -1.25 13.70
CA ILE A 181 -0.95 -1.58 14.34
C ILE A 181 -0.83 -3.08 14.59
N ALA A 182 -1.88 -3.74 15.09
CA ALA A 182 -1.87 -5.18 15.30
C ALA A 182 -1.65 -5.94 13.98
N THR A 183 -2.26 -5.49 12.88
CA THR A 183 -2.06 -6.11 11.56
C THR A 183 -0.63 -5.92 11.05
N PHE A 184 -0.01 -4.75 11.25
CA PHE A 184 1.40 -4.53 10.90
C PHE A 184 2.34 -5.41 11.72
N VAL A 185 2.11 -5.56 13.02
CA VAL A 185 2.92 -6.46 13.87
C VAL A 185 2.87 -7.89 13.34
N ILE A 186 1.69 -8.40 13.02
CA ILE A 186 1.52 -9.76 12.45
C ILE A 186 2.25 -9.86 11.10
N SER A 187 2.08 -8.87 10.22
CA SER A 187 2.73 -8.82 8.91
C SER A 187 4.25 -8.86 9.04
N ILE A 188 4.83 -8.00 9.90
CA ILE A 188 6.28 -7.92 10.14
C ILE A 188 6.84 -9.27 10.62
N VAL A 189 6.11 -9.95 11.53
CA VAL A 189 6.50 -11.28 12.01
C VAL A 189 6.47 -12.31 10.88
N LEU A 190 5.42 -12.32 10.05
CA LEU A 190 5.33 -13.25 8.91
C LEU A 190 6.45 -13.02 7.90
N ILE A 191 6.76 -11.76 7.56
CA ILE A 191 7.84 -11.40 6.65
C ILE A 191 9.21 -11.79 7.25
N ALA A 192 9.40 -11.70 8.56
CA ALA A 192 10.64 -12.09 9.21
C ALA A 192 11.00 -13.56 8.95
N PHE A 193 10.00 -14.46 8.86
CA PHE A 193 10.18 -15.87 8.56
C PHE A 193 10.48 -16.19 7.09
N MET A 194 10.38 -15.22 6.18
CA MET A 194 10.73 -15.40 4.77
C MET A 194 12.24 -15.45 4.58
N LYS A 195 12.68 -16.09 3.50
CA LYS A 195 14.05 -15.99 3.02
C LYS A 195 14.31 -14.62 2.39
N ASN A 196 15.58 -14.21 2.34
CA ASN A 196 15.99 -13.02 1.63
C ASN A 196 15.71 -13.16 0.13
N ILE A 197 15.35 -12.04 -0.51
CA ILE A 197 15.08 -11.95 -1.95
C ILE A 197 16.07 -10.95 -2.55
N PRO A 198 17.34 -11.38 -2.76
CA PRO A 198 18.40 -10.48 -3.22
C PRO A 198 18.10 -9.92 -4.62
N PRO A 199 18.70 -8.77 -4.98
CA PRO A 199 18.62 -8.22 -6.33
C PRO A 199 19.19 -9.19 -7.37
N SER A 200 18.82 -9.03 -8.64
CA SER A 200 19.49 -9.71 -9.75
C SER A 200 20.92 -9.18 -9.90
N HIS A 201 21.87 -10.03 -10.24
CA HIS A 201 23.29 -9.64 -10.41
C HIS A 201 23.53 -8.59 -11.50
N GLU A 202 22.54 -8.34 -12.35
CA GLU A 202 22.59 -7.35 -13.44
C GLU A 202 21.97 -5.99 -13.08
N ALA A 203 21.50 -5.81 -11.83
CA ALA A 203 20.88 -4.55 -11.44
C ALA A 203 21.94 -3.45 -11.35
N GLU A 204 21.80 -2.43 -12.18
CA GLU A 204 22.58 -1.21 -12.06
C GLU A 204 22.29 -0.51 -10.73
N ALA A 205 23.28 0.21 -10.21
CA ALA A 205 23.09 0.99 -8.97
C ALA A 205 21.93 1.99 -9.16
N PRO A 206 21.11 2.20 -8.11
CA PRO A 206 20.03 3.17 -8.16
C PRO A 206 20.53 4.53 -8.60
N SER A 207 20.04 5.03 -9.72
CA SER A 207 20.46 6.33 -10.23
C SER A 207 19.25 7.20 -10.59
N LEU A 208 19.36 8.49 -10.27
CA LEU A 208 18.36 9.48 -10.70
C LEU A 208 18.29 9.58 -12.23
N SER A 209 19.38 9.28 -12.94
CA SER A 209 19.41 9.24 -14.41
C SER A 209 18.48 8.14 -14.94
N ALA A 210 18.51 6.93 -14.39
CA ALA A 210 17.63 5.83 -14.79
C ALA A 210 16.14 6.20 -14.61
N LEU A 211 15.81 6.91 -13.52
CA LEU A 211 14.46 7.41 -13.29
C LEU A 211 14.05 8.47 -14.33
N ILE A 212 14.92 9.43 -14.62
CA ILE A 212 14.68 10.46 -15.65
C ILE A 212 14.53 9.82 -17.03
N ASP A 213 15.35 8.84 -17.35
CA ASP A 213 15.30 8.14 -18.65
C ASP A 213 14.01 7.29 -18.76
N GLY A 214 13.55 6.66 -17.68
CA GLY A 214 12.25 5.99 -17.62
C GLY A 214 11.09 6.95 -17.85
N VAL A 215 11.10 8.11 -17.21
CA VAL A 215 10.09 9.17 -17.42
C VAL A 215 10.12 9.69 -18.85
N LYS A 216 11.31 10.01 -19.41
CA LYS A 216 11.45 10.42 -20.82
C LYS A 216 10.94 9.35 -21.78
N TYR A 217 11.23 8.07 -21.52
CA TYR A 217 10.73 6.96 -22.32
C TYR A 217 9.20 6.91 -22.31
N ALA A 218 8.56 7.00 -21.13
CA ALA A 218 7.11 7.01 -21.03
C ALA A 218 6.48 8.18 -21.81
N PHE A 219 7.05 9.38 -21.72
CA PHE A 219 6.59 10.55 -22.48
C PHE A 219 6.89 10.47 -23.98
N SER A 220 7.90 9.73 -24.41
CA SER A 220 8.23 9.54 -25.83
C SER A 220 7.25 8.58 -26.54
N ARG A 221 6.57 7.72 -25.80
CA ARG A 221 5.67 6.70 -26.35
C ARG A 221 4.23 7.17 -26.23
N LYS A 222 3.67 7.69 -27.34
CA LYS A 222 2.28 8.20 -27.39
C LYS A 222 1.23 7.17 -26.97
N ASP A 223 1.45 5.90 -27.26
CA ASP A 223 0.57 4.81 -26.89
C ASP A 223 0.48 4.64 -25.36
N LEU A 224 1.65 4.66 -24.69
CA LEU A 224 1.72 4.60 -23.23
C LEU A 224 1.13 5.86 -22.59
N LEU A 225 1.46 7.03 -23.12
CA LEU A 225 0.95 8.30 -22.61
C LEU A 225 -0.58 8.37 -22.73
N GLY A 226 -1.15 7.90 -23.85
CA GLY A 226 -2.59 7.83 -24.05
C GLY A 226 -3.28 6.95 -23.00
N THR A 227 -2.72 5.77 -22.71
CA THR A 227 -3.24 4.86 -21.69
C THR A 227 -3.21 5.50 -20.31
N TYR A 228 -2.08 6.11 -19.93
CA TYR A 228 -1.95 6.79 -18.63
C TYR A 228 -2.91 7.97 -18.48
N LEU A 229 -3.11 8.78 -19.54
CA LEU A 229 -4.03 9.91 -19.51
C LEU A 229 -5.50 9.46 -19.38
N ILE A 230 -5.90 8.38 -20.06
CA ILE A 230 -7.24 7.81 -19.93
C ILE A 230 -7.45 7.26 -18.52
N ASP A 231 -6.48 6.54 -17.96
CA ASP A 231 -6.54 5.99 -16.60
C ASP A 231 -6.64 7.12 -15.57
N LEU A 232 -5.80 8.15 -15.71
CA LEU A 232 -5.82 9.31 -14.83
C LEU A 232 -7.17 10.04 -14.88
N ALA A 233 -7.71 10.24 -16.08
CA ALA A 233 -9.03 10.84 -16.28
C ALA A 233 -10.14 9.98 -15.66
N ALA A 234 -10.11 8.67 -15.87
CA ALA A 234 -11.05 7.74 -15.27
C ALA A 234 -11.00 7.77 -13.74
N MET A 235 -9.81 7.75 -13.15
CA MET A 235 -9.64 7.85 -11.70
C MET A 235 -10.13 9.21 -11.16
N PHE A 236 -9.81 10.31 -11.84
CA PHE A 236 -10.19 11.65 -11.40
C PHE A 236 -11.71 11.86 -11.44
N PHE A 237 -12.39 11.41 -12.51
CA PHE A 237 -13.82 11.67 -12.69
C PHE A 237 -14.73 10.56 -12.14
N ALA A 238 -14.25 9.31 -12.02
CA ALA A 238 -15.09 8.17 -11.66
C ALA A 238 -14.86 7.63 -10.24
N MET A 239 -13.78 8.01 -9.56
CA MET A 239 -13.45 7.48 -8.23
C MET A 239 -13.17 8.58 -7.20
N PRO A 240 -14.18 9.31 -6.70
CA PRO A 240 -14.01 10.27 -5.60
C PRO A 240 -13.84 9.52 -4.26
N THR A 241 -12.79 8.70 -4.14
CA THR A 241 -12.57 7.79 -3.00
C THR A 241 -12.43 8.51 -1.66
N ALA A 242 -11.96 9.76 -1.66
CA ALA A 242 -11.87 10.58 -0.45
C ALA A 242 -13.24 10.89 0.20
N LEU A 243 -14.34 10.75 -0.55
CA LEU A 243 -15.70 11.01 -0.07
C LEU A 243 -16.47 9.74 0.33
N ILE A 244 -15.91 8.55 0.09
CA ILE A 244 -16.58 7.26 0.39
C ILE A 244 -16.90 7.09 1.89
N PRO A 245 -16.12 7.60 2.86
CA PRO A 245 -16.42 7.44 4.29
C PRO A 245 -17.63 8.26 4.77
N PHE A 246 -18.23 9.09 3.94
CA PHE A 246 -19.36 9.97 4.23
C PHE A 246 -20.53 9.71 3.32
#